data_aa0a086450598884e289d34d47577e3d
#
_entry.id   aa0a086450598884e289d34d47577e3d
#
_cell.length_a   1.000
_cell.length_b   1.000
_cell.length_c   1.000
_cell.angle_alpha   90.00
_cell.angle_beta   90.00
_cell.angle_gamma   90.00
#
_symmetry.space_group_name_H-M   'P 1'
#
loop_
_entity.id
_entity.type
_entity.pdbx_description
1 polymer ?
#
loop_
_entity_poly.entity_id
_entity_poly.type
_entity_poly.pdbx_seq_one_letter_code
_entity_poly.pdbx_strand_id
1 'polypeptide(L)'
;MNVSKDLLRMLDSPLTLEQVQPLPDGNVGLAVLGFPIGHSLSPQLHNAALEELTSRDPNYKNWSYGKVELAASDLGKALPLFWECGYKGLNLTIPHKVEVLPLLSSIDEDADLMGAVNTLVWKEDGWHGCNTDGYGLEAGLKESLSVALENAQVLIVGAGGAARAAAAQCLRSKCQKLWITNRSPGRLLQVVEVLAQAFGSDRIQSFPLHDLPHDVLEVKELVVINATALGLKPEDPCPIELGKFRTDCRVYDMVYNPPLTQLLTRASHFQMSHANGLSMLVHQAARALELWTDQRISVAAMYRGVKS
;
A
#
# COMPACT_ATOMS: atom_id res chain seq x y z
N MET A 1 -32.90 4.95 -16.02
CA MET A 1 -32.18 4.24 -14.96
C MET A 1 -31.33 5.26 -14.21
N ASN A 2 -31.41 5.29 -12.90
CA ASN A 2 -30.84 6.37 -12.10
C ASN A 2 -29.34 6.05 -11.82
N VAL A 3 -28.44 6.53 -12.68
CA VAL A 3 -26.97 6.27 -12.64
C VAL A 3 -26.37 6.50 -11.25
N SER A 4 -26.96 7.38 -10.43
CA SER A 4 -26.47 7.65 -9.08
C SER A 4 -26.73 6.53 -8.06
N LYS A 5 -27.76 5.70 -8.23
CA LYS A 5 -28.07 4.60 -7.31
C LYS A 5 -27.27 3.34 -7.56
N ASP A 6 -26.94 3.07 -8.83
CA ASP A 6 -26.11 1.91 -9.19
C ASP A 6 -24.63 2.17 -8.88
N LEU A 7 -24.16 3.42 -9.00
CA LEU A 7 -22.83 3.83 -8.54
C LEU A 7 -22.68 3.69 -7.02
N LEU A 8 -23.71 4.08 -6.24
CA LEU A 8 -23.70 3.93 -4.77
C LEU A 8 -23.69 2.46 -4.33
N ARG A 9 -24.31 1.56 -5.09
CA ARG A 9 -24.26 0.11 -4.83
C ARG A 9 -22.85 -0.47 -5.03
N MET A 10 -22.06 0.06 -5.96
CA MET A 10 -20.65 -0.33 -6.16
C MET A 10 -19.73 0.06 -5.00
N LEU A 11 -20.14 0.98 -4.13
CA LEU A 11 -19.36 1.43 -2.98
C LEU A 11 -19.51 0.49 -1.77
N ASP A 12 -20.69 -0.13 -1.60
CA ASP A 12 -21.02 -0.88 -0.37
C ASP A 12 -20.61 -2.36 -0.44
N SER A 13 -20.68 -2.99 -1.61
CA SER A 13 -20.33 -4.40 -1.78
C SER A 13 -19.40 -4.60 -2.97
N PRO A 14 -18.39 -5.49 -2.85
CA PRO A 14 -17.54 -5.81 -3.99
C PRO A 14 -18.35 -6.48 -5.10
N LEU A 15 -18.05 -6.13 -6.36
CA LEU A 15 -18.53 -6.87 -7.52
C LEU A 15 -17.74 -8.18 -7.66
N THR A 16 -18.35 -9.19 -8.26
CA THR A 16 -17.63 -10.34 -8.82
C THR A 16 -17.24 -10.06 -10.26
N LEU A 17 -16.34 -10.87 -10.83
CA LEU A 17 -15.90 -10.68 -12.21
C LEU A 17 -17.07 -10.76 -13.22
N GLU A 18 -18.05 -11.64 -12.99
CA GLU A 18 -19.22 -11.82 -13.83
C GLU A 18 -20.18 -10.63 -13.80
N GLN A 19 -20.08 -9.79 -12.77
CA GLN A 19 -20.87 -8.58 -12.64
C GLN A 19 -20.23 -7.35 -13.28
N VAL A 20 -18.97 -7.46 -13.73
CA VAL A 20 -18.31 -6.40 -14.47
C VAL A 20 -18.96 -6.29 -15.86
N GLN A 21 -19.52 -5.14 -16.17
CA GLN A 21 -20.24 -4.86 -17.41
C GLN A 21 -19.64 -3.61 -18.07
N PRO A 22 -19.79 -3.47 -19.42
CA PRO A 22 -19.40 -2.25 -20.11
C PRO A 22 -20.02 -1.01 -19.46
N LEU A 23 -19.20 -0.01 -19.20
CA LEU A 23 -19.67 1.26 -18.67
C LEU A 23 -20.42 2.04 -19.76
N PRO A 24 -21.43 2.84 -19.41
CA PRO A 24 -22.08 3.74 -20.38
C PRO A 24 -21.08 4.66 -21.06
N ASP A 25 -21.38 5.06 -22.31
CA ASP A 25 -20.52 5.93 -23.09
C ASP A 25 -20.13 7.21 -22.31
N GLY A 26 -18.86 7.54 -22.36
CA GLY A 26 -18.29 8.70 -21.65
C GLY A 26 -18.03 8.49 -20.15
N ASN A 27 -18.33 7.31 -19.62
CA ASN A 27 -17.96 6.97 -18.24
C ASN A 27 -16.57 6.34 -18.19
N VAL A 28 -15.87 6.54 -17.09
CA VAL A 28 -14.54 5.98 -16.84
C VAL A 28 -14.52 5.25 -15.49
N GLY A 29 -14.17 3.98 -15.55
CA GLY A 29 -14.02 3.13 -14.37
C GLY A 29 -12.60 3.12 -13.82
N LEU A 30 -12.52 3.12 -12.51
CA LEU A 30 -11.35 2.77 -11.71
C LEU A 30 -11.77 1.71 -10.70
N ALA A 31 -10.88 0.81 -10.30
CA ALA A 31 -11.24 -0.19 -9.29
C ALA A 31 -10.03 -0.71 -8.51
N VAL A 32 -10.29 -1.26 -7.32
CA VAL A 32 -9.33 -2.12 -6.61
C VAL A 32 -9.74 -3.58 -6.77
N LEU A 33 -8.77 -4.43 -7.11
CA LEU A 33 -8.91 -5.88 -7.25
C LEU A 33 -8.20 -6.58 -6.08
N GLY A 34 -8.87 -7.54 -5.46
CA GLY A 34 -8.31 -8.33 -4.36
C GLY A 34 -9.19 -9.49 -3.94
N PHE A 35 -8.67 -10.35 -3.06
CA PHE A 35 -9.44 -11.47 -2.51
C PHE A 35 -8.94 -11.82 -1.08
N PRO A 36 -9.78 -11.61 -0.03
CA PRO A 36 -11.04 -10.86 -0.02
C PRO A 36 -10.81 -9.34 -0.13
N ILE A 37 -11.83 -8.57 -0.60
CA ILE A 37 -11.70 -7.12 -0.82
C ILE A 37 -12.76 -6.29 -0.09
N GLY A 38 -13.71 -6.94 0.59
CA GLY A 38 -14.87 -6.28 1.20
C GLY A 38 -14.54 -5.08 2.11
N HIS A 39 -13.46 -5.16 2.86
CA HIS A 39 -13.06 -4.15 3.85
C HIS A 39 -12.19 -3.02 3.30
N SER A 40 -11.94 -2.97 1.97
CA SER A 40 -11.12 -1.93 1.37
C SER A 40 -11.79 -0.55 1.48
N LEU A 41 -11.04 0.43 1.98
CA LEU A 41 -11.43 1.84 2.04
C LEU A 41 -11.11 2.62 0.76
N SER A 42 -10.47 1.98 -0.24
CA SER A 42 -10.05 2.64 -1.47
C SER A 42 -11.22 3.33 -2.21
N PRO A 43 -12.42 2.72 -2.32
CA PRO A 43 -13.54 3.41 -3.00
C PRO A 43 -13.93 4.73 -2.32
N GLN A 44 -13.99 4.77 -0.99
CA GLN A 44 -14.34 5.97 -0.25
C GLN A 44 -13.29 7.07 -0.46
N LEU A 45 -12.00 6.73 -0.40
CA LEU A 45 -10.89 7.64 -0.63
C LEU A 45 -10.95 8.26 -2.04
N HIS A 46 -10.97 7.40 -3.05
CA HIS A 46 -10.90 7.84 -4.45
C HIS A 46 -12.14 8.63 -4.87
N ASN A 47 -13.36 8.18 -4.50
CA ASN A 47 -14.56 8.89 -4.91
C ASN A 47 -14.68 10.26 -4.23
N ALA A 48 -14.27 10.42 -2.98
CA ALA A 48 -14.22 11.74 -2.34
C ALA A 48 -13.23 12.70 -3.04
N ALA A 49 -12.10 12.19 -3.52
CA ALA A 49 -11.14 12.97 -4.28
C ALA A 49 -11.64 13.28 -5.72
N LEU A 50 -12.33 12.34 -6.37
CA LEU A 50 -12.96 12.54 -7.68
C LEU A 50 -14.08 13.58 -7.61
N GLU A 51 -14.87 13.61 -6.54
CA GLU A 51 -15.89 14.63 -6.32
C GLU A 51 -15.26 16.04 -6.22
N GLU A 52 -14.19 16.19 -5.43
CA GLU A 52 -13.46 17.45 -5.36
C GLU A 52 -12.82 17.82 -6.71
N LEU A 53 -12.23 16.85 -7.40
CA LEU A 53 -11.64 17.07 -8.72
C LEU A 53 -12.68 17.53 -9.72
N THR A 54 -13.87 16.91 -9.74
CA THR A 54 -15.00 17.28 -10.59
C THR A 54 -15.46 18.72 -10.38
N SER A 55 -15.39 19.22 -9.14
CA SER A 55 -15.75 20.63 -8.83
C SER A 55 -14.79 21.64 -9.48
N ARG A 56 -13.56 21.22 -9.79
CA ARG A 56 -12.54 22.04 -10.46
C ARG A 56 -12.47 21.79 -11.96
N ASP A 57 -12.75 20.56 -12.39
CA ASP A 57 -12.75 20.16 -13.79
C ASP A 57 -13.90 19.16 -14.08
N PRO A 58 -14.97 19.64 -14.79
CA PRO A 58 -16.13 18.81 -15.10
C PRO A 58 -15.85 17.56 -15.96
N ASN A 59 -14.68 17.44 -16.58
CA ASN A 59 -14.28 16.25 -17.37
C ASN A 59 -14.22 14.98 -16.50
N TYR A 60 -14.09 15.12 -15.19
CA TYR A 60 -14.06 14.00 -14.24
C TYR A 60 -15.43 13.62 -13.67
N LYS A 61 -16.52 14.28 -14.10
CA LYS A 61 -17.89 14.07 -13.59
C LYS A 61 -18.35 12.60 -13.70
N ASN A 62 -17.91 11.90 -14.74
CA ASN A 62 -18.31 10.54 -15.04
C ASN A 62 -17.24 9.50 -14.63
N TRP A 63 -16.27 9.90 -13.82
CA TRP A 63 -15.29 8.98 -13.28
C TRP A 63 -15.79 8.39 -11.97
N SER A 64 -15.56 7.09 -11.77
CA SER A 64 -15.94 6.40 -10.52
C SER A 64 -14.94 5.32 -10.16
N TYR A 65 -14.85 5.03 -8.88
CA TYR A 65 -13.95 4.02 -8.36
C TYR A 65 -14.75 2.96 -7.59
N GLY A 66 -14.58 1.70 -7.97
CA GLY A 66 -15.24 0.54 -7.37
C GLY A 66 -14.26 -0.44 -6.71
N LYS A 67 -14.79 -1.56 -6.24
CA LYS A 67 -14.03 -2.71 -5.76
C LYS A 67 -14.55 -4.00 -6.37
N VAL A 68 -13.64 -4.88 -6.79
CA VAL A 68 -14.00 -6.15 -7.43
C VAL A 68 -13.26 -7.28 -6.73
N GLU A 69 -14.02 -8.25 -6.27
CA GLU A 69 -13.47 -9.47 -5.69
C GLU A 69 -13.07 -10.43 -6.79
N LEU A 70 -11.78 -10.76 -6.85
CA LEU A 70 -11.20 -11.51 -7.94
C LEU A 70 -10.23 -12.57 -7.41
N ALA A 71 -10.43 -13.82 -7.82
CA ALA A 71 -9.47 -14.88 -7.53
C ALA A 71 -8.19 -14.73 -8.39
N ALA A 72 -7.04 -15.17 -7.89
CA ALA A 72 -5.77 -15.06 -8.62
C ALA A 72 -5.81 -15.77 -9.98
N SER A 73 -6.51 -16.90 -10.08
CA SER A 73 -6.70 -17.66 -11.33
C SER A 73 -7.41 -16.90 -12.45
N ASP A 74 -8.18 -15.87 -12.10
CA ASP A 74 -9.01 -15.14 -13.05
C ASP A 74 -8.36 -13.83 -13.52
N LEU A 75 -7.22 -13.45 -12.94
CA LEU A 75 -6.55 -12.19 -13.24
C LEU A 75 -6.22 -12.01 -14.73
N GLY A 76 -5.74 -13.07 -15.41
CA GLY A 76 -5.42 -13.04 -16.83
C GLY A 76 -6.63 -12.80 -17.74
N LYS A 77 -7.81 -13.26 -17.33
CA LYS A 77 -9.08 -13.03 -18.06
C LYS A 77 -9.67 -11.66 -17.73
N ALA A 78 -9.45 -11.20 -16.48
CA ALA A 78 -10.01 -9.96 -15.99
C ALA A 78 -9.39 -8.72 -16.66
N LEU A 79 -8.07 -8.69 -16.84
CA LEU A 79 -7.37 -7.51 -17.34
C LEU A 79 -7.88 -7.02 -18.72
N PRO A 80 -8.04 -7.89 -19.75
CA PRO A 80 -8.65 -7.47 -21.03
C PRO A 80 -10.09 -6.99 -20.84
N LEU A 81 -10.90 -7.72 -20.04
CA LEU A 81 -12.29 -7.38 -19.79
C LEU A 81 -12.45 -5.99 -19.15
N PHE A 82 -11.61 -5.62 -18.19
CA PHE A 82 -11.67 -4.30 -17.56
C PHE A 82 -11.44 -3.19 -18.59
N TRP A 83 -10.49 -3.36 -19.48
CA TRP A 83 -10.24 -2.39 -20.54
C TRP A 83 -11.44 -2.27 -21.49
N GLU A 84 -11.96 -3.40 -21.98
CA GLU A 84 -13.12 -3.44 -22.87
C GLU A 84 -14.38 -2.84 -22.21
N CYS A 85 -14.49 -2.94 -20.90
CA CYS A 85 -15.58 -2.36 -20.10
C CYS A 85 -15.38 -0.87 -19.76
N GLY A 86 -14.29 -0.20 -20.21
CA GLY A 86 -14.08 1.23 -20.01
C GLY A 86 -13.29 1.60 -18.73
N TYR A 87 -12.59 0.64 -18.11
CA TYR A 87 -11.71 0.93 -16.98
C TYR A 87 -10.35 1.43 -17.47
N LYS A 88 -9.88 2.54 -16.92
CA LYS A 88 -8.58 3.15 -17.25
C LYS A 88 -7.50 2.93 -16.20
N GLY A 89 -7.88 2.52 -15.01
CA GLY A 89 -6.95 2.32 -13.92
C GLY A 89 -7.42 1.27 -12.92
N LEU A 90 -6.49 0.46 -12.43
CA LEU A 90 -6.77 -0.57 -11.44
C LEU A 90 -5.74 -0.51 -10.31
N ASN A 91 -6.17 -0.58 -9.05
CA ASN A 91 -5.29 -0.93 -7.96
C ASN A 91 -5.35 -2.43 -7.69
N LEU A 92 -4.25 -2.98 -7.25
CA LEU A 92 -4.13 -4.38 -6.88
C LEU A 92 -3.74 -4.52 -5.40
N THR A 93 -4.43 -5.43 -4.72
CA THR A 93 -4.02 -5.86 -3.39
C THR A 93 -3.83 -7.39 -3.36
N ILE A 94 -3.67 -7.97 -2.20
CA ILE A 94 -3.47 -9.42 -2.04
C ILE A 94 -4.62 -10.18 -2.74
N PRO A 95 -4.29 -11.25 -3.52
CA PRO A 95 -2.96 -11.82 -3.79
C PRO A 95 -2.27 -11.27 -5.05
N HIS A 96 -2.83 -10.32 -5.78
CA HIS A 96 -2.55 -9.98 -7.18
C HIS A 96 -1.25 -9.22 -7.44
N LYS A 97 -0.66 -8.54 -6.43
CA LYS A 97 0.49 -7.62 -6.62
C LYS A 97 1.71 -8.26 -7.29
N VAL A 98 1.91 -9.55 -7.12
CA VAL A 98 3.00 -10.33 -7.72
C VAL A 98 2.50 -11.13 -8.92
N GLU A 99 1.31 -11.71 -8.81
CA GLU A 99 0.72 -12.55 -9.85
C GLU A 99 0.48 -11.82 -11.17
N VAL A 100 0.35 -10.49 -11.12
CA VAL A 100 0.10 -9.66 -12.30
C VAL A 100 1.33 -9.46 -13.18
N LEU A 101 2.55 -9.57 -12.62
CA LEU A 101 3.80 -9.21 -13.31
C LEU A 101 3.94 -9.83 -14.71
N PRO A 102 3.70 -11.14 -14.92
CA PRO A 102 3.83 -11.75 -16.25
C PRO A 102 2.73 -11.36 -17.24
N LEU A 103 1.71 -10.62 -16.81
CA LEU A 103 0.56 -10.23 -17.61
C LEU A 103 0.64 -8.78 -18.12
N LEU A 104 1.68 -8.04 -17.73
CA LEU A 104 1.82 -6.62 -18.02
C LEU A 104 2.64 -6.39 -19.30
N SER A 105 2.28 -5.37 -20.07
CA SER A 105 3.04 -4.92 -21.24
C SER A 105 4.36 -4.27 -20.83
N SER A 106 4.36 -3.56 -19.72
CA SER A 106 5.54 -2.90 -19.17
C SER A 106 5.38 -2.63 -17.66
N ILE A 107 6.50 -2.44 -16.98
CA ILE A 107 6.55 -2.21 -15.53
C ILE A 107 7.50 -1.04 -15.29
N ASP A 108 7.16 -0.11 -14.39
CA ASP A 108 8.08 0.94 -14.01
C ASP A 108 9.26 0.40 -13.16
N GLU A 109 10.36 1.16 -13.14
CA GLU A 109 11.57 0.77 -12.44
C GLU A 109 11.34 0.49 -10.95
N ASP A 110 10.45 1.27 -10.32
CA ASP A 110 10.13 1.12 -8.90
C ASP A 110 9.36 -0.17 -8.63
N ALA A 111 8.36 -0.47 -9.44
CA ALA A 111 7.58 -1.69 -9.31
C ALA A 111 8.41 -2.95 -9.62
N ASP A 112 9.30 -2.87 -10.59
CA ASP A 112 10.23 -3.94 -10.94
C ASP A 112 11.19 -4.22 -9.76
N LEU A 113 11.81 -3.19 -9.23
CA LEU A 113 12.68 -3.27 -8.06
C LEU A 113 11.98 -3.84 -6.82
N MET A 114 10.74 -3.41 -6.58
CA MET A 114 9.91 -3.94 -5.50
C MET A 114 9.41 -5.36 -5.82
N GLY A 115 9.43 -5.80 -7.08
CA GLY A 115 8.87 -7.05 -7.58
C GLY A 115 7.40 -7.18 -7.23
N ALA A 116 6.68 -6.08 -7.24
CA ALA A 116 5.26 -6.02 -6.93
C ALA A 116 4.63 -4.78 -7.56
N VAL A 117 3.46 -4.93 -8.12
CA VAL A 117 2.65 -3.88 -8.73
C VAL A 117 1.38 -3.70 -7.91
N ASN A 118 1.06 -2.48 -7.51
CA ASN A 118 -0.20 -2.16 -6.83
C ASN A 118 -1.10 -1.23 -7.64
N THR A 119 -0.62 -0.71 -8.78
CA THR A 119 -1.34 0.25 -9.61
C THR A 119 -1.11 -0.07 -11.08
N LEU A 120 -2.19 -0.20 -11.83
CA LEU A 120 -2.17 -0.42 -13.27
C LEU A 120 -2.70 0.82 -13.99
N VAL A 121 -1.99 1.25 -15.00
CA VAL A 121 -2.35 2.35 -15.89
C VAL A 121 -2.46 1.80 -17.31
N TRP A 122 -3.57 2.04 -17.99
CA TRP A 122 -3.69 1.66 -19.39
C TRP A 122 -2.86 2.58 -20.28
N LYS A 123 -2.03 1.99 -21.14
CA LYS A 123 -1.27 2.65 -22.21
C LYS A 123 -1.63 2.04 -23.56
N GLU A 124 -1.08 2.59 -24.64
CA GLU A 124 -1.39 2.15 -26.03
C GLU A 124 -1.16 0.65 -26.27
N ASP A 125 -0.17 0.07 -25.57
CA ASP A 125 0.28 -1.32 -25.72
C ASP A 125 -0.26 -2.27 -24.64
N GLY A 126 -1.09 -1.78 -23.70
CA GLY A 126 -1.71 -2.58 -22.65
C GLY A 126 -1.55 -2.01 -21.23
N TRP A 127 -1.69 -2.88 -20.25
CA TRP A 127 -1.55 -2.49 -18.84
C TRP A 127 -0.09 -2.29 -18.45
N HIS A 128 0.22 -1.09 -17.99
CA HIS A 128 1.50 -0.72 -17.42
C HIS A 128 1.44 -0.77 -15.90
N GLY A 129 2.40 -1.47 -15.26
CA GLY A 129 2.46 -1.66 -13.82
C GLY A 129 3.31 -0.61 -13.12
N CYS A 130 2.74 -0.02 -12.07
CA CYS A 130 3.41 0.92 -11.16
C CYS A 130 3.31 0.45 -9.71
N ASN A 131 4.15 1.02 -8.82
CA ASN A 131 4.01 0.80 -7.39
C ASN A 131 3.96 2.13 -6.64
N THR A 132 2.83 2.41 -5.99
CA THR A 132 2.61 3.61 -5.18
C THR A 132 2.76 3.37 -3.68
N ASP A 133 2.97 2.11 -3.23
CA ASP A 133 3.09 1.77 -1.80
C ASP A 133 4.32 2.44 -1.17
N GLY A 134 5.46 2.44 -1.87
CA GLY A 134 6.69 3.06 -1.37
C GLY A 134 6.52 4.56 -1.14
N TYR A 135 5.98 5.27 -2.12
CA TYR A 135 5.63 6.69 -1.99
C TYR A 135 4.66 6.91 -0.81
N GLY A 136 3.63 6.07 -0.71
CA GLY A 136 2.65 6.15 0.37
C GLY A 136 3.28 6.00 1.75
N LEU A 137 4.21 5.04 1.91
CA LEU A 137 4.92 4.83 3.17
C LEU A 137 5.76 6.05 3.56
N GLU A 138 6.58 6.57 2.65
CA GLU A 138 7.43 7.73 2.92
C GLU A 138 6.62 8.97 3.30
N ALA A 139 5.57 9.28 2.52
CA ALA A 139 4.69 10.40 2.80
C ALA A 139 3.91 10.19 4.11
N GLY A 140 3.45 8.97 4.38
CA GLY A 140 2.74 8.62 5.62
C GLY A 140 3.61 8.74 6.87
N LEU A 141 4.85 8.29 6.83
CA LEU A 141 5.84 8.45 7.90
C LEU A 141 6.13 9.94 8.18
N LYS A 142 6.30 10.71 7.11
CA LYS A 142 6.52 12.16 7.23
C LYS A 142 5.34 12.88 7.87
N GLU A 143 4.11 12.57 7.42
CA GLU A 143 2.89 13.19 7.93
C GLU A 143 2.61 12.82 9.40
N SER A 144 2.67 11.51 9.71
CA SER A 144 2.18 11.00 10.99
C SER A 144 3.20 11.04 12.11
N LEU A 145 4.49 10.89 11.79
CA LEU A 145 5.56 10.75 12.77
C LEU A 145 6.69 11.79 12.57
N SER A 146 6.55 12.70 11.62
CA SER A 146 7.60 13.68 11.26
C SER A 146 8.94 13.01 10.91
N VAL A 147 8.89 11.80 10.33
CA VAL A 147 10.06 11.03 9.91
C VAL A 147 10.38 11.34 8.45
N ALA A 148 11.59 11.81 8.18
CA ALA A 148 12.20 11.77 6.86
C ALA A 148 13.02 10.47 6.74
N LEU A 149 12.82 9.70 5.66
CA LEU A 149 13.57 8.45 5.46
C LEU A 149 15.04 8.69 5.17
N GLU A 150 15.37 9.82 4.57
CA GLU A 150 16.79 10.20 4.35
C GLU A 150 17.54 10.27 5.68
N ASN A 151 18.64 9.53 5.76
CA ASN A 151 19.46 9.35 6.96
C ASN A 151 18.75 8.68 8.16
N ALA A 152 17.51 8.20 8.01
CA ALA A 152 16.84 7.45 9.06
C ALA A 152 17.48 6.08 9.31
N GLN A 153 17.38 5.60 10.53
CA GLN A 153 17.68 4.22 10.92
C GLN A 153 16.36 3.46 11.07
N VAL A 154 16.19 2.40 10.29
CA VAL A 154 14.89 1.75 10.12
C VAL A 154 14.98 0.26 10.43
N LEU A 155 14.06 -0.25 11.24
CA LEU A 155 13.83 -1.68 11.47
C LEU A 155 12.49 -2.08 10.86
N ILE A 156 12.52 -2.98 9.89
CA ILE A 156 11.30 -3.56 9.29
C ILE A 156 11.05 -4.94 9.89
N VAL A 157 9.85 -5.13 10.40
CA VAL A 157 9.36 -6.43 10.87
C VAL A 157 8.49 -7.05 9.78
N GLY A 158 8.97 -8.14 9.20
CA GLY A 158 8.32 -8.85 8.09
C GLY A 158 9.26 -9.10 6.91
N ALA A 159 8.89 -10.06 6.05
CA ALA A 159 9.61 -10.38 4.81
C ALA A 159 8.61 -10.80 3.69
N GLY A 160 7.44 -10.19 3.66
CA GLY A 160 6.45 -10.30 2.58
C GLY A 160 6.61 -9.19 1.54
N GLY A 161 5.69 -9.14 0.57
CA GLY A 161 5.68 -8.11 -0.47
C GLY A 161 5.65 -6.68 0.09
N ALA A 162 4.84 -6.43 1.14
CA ALA A 162 4.78 -5.12 1.80
C ALA A 162 6.11 -4.75 2.47
N ALA A 163 6.77 -5.71 3.15
CA ALA A 163 8.07 -5.48 3.76
C ALA A 163 9.16 -5.21 2.71
N ARG A 164 9.14 -5.92 1.57
CA ARG A 164 10.07 -5.69 0.46
C ARG A 164 9.88 -4.30 -0.14
N ALA A 165 8.65 -3.88 -0.39
CA ALA A 165 8.34 -2.55 -0.89
C ALA A 165 8.79 -1.45 0.10
N ALA A 166 8.50 -1.62 1.39
CA ALA A 166 8.93 -0.70 2.44
C ALA A 166 10.48 -0.60 2.51
N ALA A 167 11.17 -1.74 2.45
CA ALA A 167 12.63 -1.81 2.49
C ALA A 167 13.26 -1.14 1.25
N ALA A 168 12.75 -1.42 0.06
CA ALA A 168 13.20 -0.80 -1.18
C ALA A 168 13.02 0.73 -1.12
N GLN A 169 11.87 1.22 -0.63
CA GLN A 169 11.66 2.65 -0.45
C GLN A 169 12.64 3.27 0.55
N CYS A 170 12.88 2.65 1.70
CA CYS A 170 13.84 3.14 2.68
C CYS A 170 15.25 3.29 2.07
N LEU A 171 15.72 2.28 1.32
CA LEU A 171 17.02 2.28 0.68
C LEU A 171 17.12 3.34 -0.43
N ARG A 172 16.07 3.48 -1.23
CA ARG A 172 15.94 4.49 -2.29
C ARG A 172 15.98 5.91 -1.72
N SER A 173 15.27 6.15 -0.64
CA SER A 173 15.27 7.42 0.09
C SER A 173 16.54 7.62 0.94
N LYS A 174 17.58 6.80 0.72
CA LYS A 174 18.91 6.90 1.34
C LYS A 174 18.88 6.84 2.87
N CYS A 175 18.09 5.92 3.44
CA CYS A 175 18.17 5.65 4.86
C CYS A 175 19.62 5.31 5.26
N GLN A 176 20.03 5.70 6.46
CA GLN A 176 21.38 5.48 6.96
C GLN A 176 21.66 3.98 7.16
N LYS A 177 20.69 3.27 7.75
CA LYS A 177 20.76 1.84 8.04
C LYS A 177 19.39 1.21 7.96
N LEU A 178 19.33 0.01 7.41
CA LEU A 178 18.13 -0.80 7.32
C LEU A 178 18.37 -2.15 7.99
N TRP A 179 17.56 -2.45 8.99
CA TRP A 179 17.46 -3.79 9.57
C TRP A 179 16.16 -4.44 9.14
N ILE A 180 16.22 -5.72 8.82
CA ILE A 180 15.03 -6.49 8.47
C ILE A 180 14.99 -7.72 9.36
N THR A 181 13.87 -7.96 9.99
CA THR A 181 13.65 -9.15 10.81
C THR A 181 12.38 -9.89 10.41
N ASN A 182 12.44 -11.22 10.47
CA ASN A 182 11.28 -12.06 10.16
C ASN A 182 11.35 -13.38 10.92
N ARG A 183 10.18 -13.99 11.13
CA ARG A 183 10.04 -15.32 11.73
C ARG A 183 10.61 -16.44 10.83
N SER A 184 10.49 -16.31 9.50
CA SER A 184 10.96 -17.28 8.51
C SER A 184 12.32 -16.87 7.95
N PRO A 185 13.43 -17.59 8.27
CA PRO A 185 14.76 -17.26 7.76
C PRO A 185 14.86 -17.32 6.24
N GLY A 186 14.22 -18.31 5.59
CA GLY A 186 14.27 -18.45 4.13
C GLY A 186 13.66 -17.27 3.39
N ARG A 187 12.50 -16.77 3.85
CA ARG A 187 11.90 -15.55 3.27
C ARG A 187 12.74 -14.31 3.53
N LEU A 188 13.36 -14.23 4.70
CA LEU A 188 14.25 -13.12 5.06
C LEU A 188 15.44 -13.05 4.10
N LEU A 189 16.12 -14.18 3.86
CA LEU A 189 17.25 -14.25 2.93
C LEU A 189 16.86 -13.83 1.52
N GLN A 190 15.74 -14.31 0.99
CA GLN A 190 15.25 -13.92 -0.33
C GLN A 190 15.06 -12.41 -0.48
N VAL A 191 14.46 -11.75 0.52
CA VAL A 191 14.28 -10.29 0.50
C VAL A 191 15.61 -9.56 0.55
N VAL A 192 16.51 -9.99 1.42
CA VAL A 192 17.83 -9.37 1.58
C VAL A 192 18.67 -9.52 0.31
N GLU A 193 18.68 -10.69 -0.33
CA GLU A 193 19.40 -10.93 -1.58
C GLU A 193 18.95 -9.98 -2.70
N VAL A 194 17.63 -9.87 -2.91
CA VAL A 194 17.06 -8.98 -3.92
C VAL A 194 17.44 -7.51 -3.66
N LEU A 195 17.31 -7.07 -2.40
CA LEU A 195 17.67 -5.69 -2.02
C LEU A 195 19.16 -5.43 -2.12
N ALA A 196 20.01 -6.38 -1.74
CA ALA A 196 21.45 -6.25 -1.82
C ALA A 196 21.97 -6.20 -3.27
N GLN A 197 21.33 -6.93 -4.18
CA GLN A 197 21.64 -6.84 -5.62
C GLN A 197 21.32 -5.45 -6.18
N ALA A 198 20.22 -4.83 -5.75
CA ALA A 198 19.78 -3.54 -6.27
C ALA A 198 20.48 -2.34 -5.62
N PHE A 199 20.74 -2.40 -4.31
CA PHE A 199 21.20 -1.23 -3.52
C PHE A 199 22.58 -1.42 -2.86
N GLY A 200 23.21 -2.59 -3.02
CA GLY A 200 24.40 -2.97 -2.24
C GLY A 200 24.04 -3.43 -0.83
N SER A 201 24.96 -4.14 -0.18
CA SER A 201 24.74 -4.75 1.15
C SER A 201 25.12 -3.87 2.33
N ASP A 202 25.87 -2.78 2.13
CA ASP A 202 26.53 -2.02 3.20
C ASP A 202 25.56 -1.44 4.24
N ARG A 203 24.37 -1.09 3.81
CA ARG A 203 23.32 -0.50 4.64
C ARG A 203 22.31 -1.52 5.16
N ILE A 204 22.38 -2.77 4.72
CA ILE A 204 21.36 -3.80 5.00
C ILE A 204 21.90 -4.80 6.01
N GLN A 205 21.16 -5.06 7.06
CA GLN A 205 21.39 -6.17 7.99
C GLN A 205 20.10 -6.92 8.23
N SER A 206 20.19 -8.20 8.52
CA SER A 206 19.02 -9.01 8.83
C SER A 206 19.32 -10.02 9.93
N PHE A 207 18.29 -10.36 10.69
CA PHE A 207 18.39 -11.33 11.77
C PHE A 207 17.02 -11.99 12.05
N PRO A 208 17.00 -13.19 12.60
CA PRO A 208 15.77 -13.83 13.03
C PRO A 208 15.05 -12.98 14.11
N LEU A 209 13.72 -13.00 14.10
CA LEU A 209 12.90 -12.17 14.99
C LEU A 209 13.19 -12.37 16.49
N HIS A 210 13.61 -13.56 16.88
CA HIS A 210 13.93 -13.90 18.28
C HIS A 210 15.38 -13.57 18.67
N ASP A 211 16.19 -13.12 17.73
CA ASP A 211 17.63 -12.87 17.92
C ASP A 211 17.97 -11.41 17.54
N LEU A 212 17.26 -10.46 18.17
CA LEU A 212 17.47 -9.02 17.99
C LEU A 212 18.84 -8.61 18.55
N PRO A 213 19.76 -8.10 17.72
CA PRO A 213 21.06 -7.62 18.20
C PRO A 213 20.90 -6.45 19.17
N HIS A 214 21.75 -6.43 20.20
CA HIS A 214 21.68 -5.39 21.23
C HIS A 214 21.90 -3.97 20.68
N ASP A 215 22.76 -3.82 19.69
CA ASP A 215 23.06 -2.54 19.05
C ASP A 215 21.82 -1.92 18.37
N VAL A 216 20.90 -2.72 17.82
CA VAL A 216 19.63 -2.25 17.27
C VAL A 216 18.71 -1.67 18.35
N LEU A 217 18.72 -2.27 19.55
CA LEU A 217 17.89 -1.85 20.67
C LEU A 217 18.32 -0.49 21.25
N GLU A 218 19.60 -0.13 21.09
CA GLU A 218 20.20 1.12 21.59
C GLU A 218 20.16 2.27 20.54
N VAL A 219 19.64 2.01 19.33
CA VAL A 219 19.55 3.03 18.28
C VAL A 219 18.60 4.15 18.71
N LYS A 220 19.07 5.38 18.66
CA LYS A 220 18.27 6.58 18.93
C LYS A 220 17.31 6.85 17.77
N GLU A 221 16.09 7.26 18.10
CA GLU A 221 15.06 7.61 17.12
C GLU A 221 14.83 6.54 16.04
N LEU A 222 15.07 5.26 16.39
CA LEU A 222 14.83 4.13 15.50
C LEU A 222 13.39 4.15 14.99
N VAL A 223 13.21 3.99 13.70
CA VAL A 223 11.89 3.83 13.08
C VAL A 223 11.57 2.34 12.98
N VAL A 224 10.62 1.86 13.74
CA VAL A 224 10.16 0.46 13.73
C VAL A 224 8.90 0.37 12.88
N ILE A 225 8.95 -0.40 11.78
CA ILE A 225 7.83 -0.56 10.84
C ILE A 225 7.33 -2.00 10.91
N ASN A 226 6.08 -2.21 11.32
CA ASN A 226 5.40 -3.48 11.14
C ASN A 226 4.87 -3.58 9.69
N ALA A 227 5.46 -4.49 8.93
CA ALA A 227 5.03 -4.84 7.57
C ALA A 227 4.54 -6.30 7.47
N THR A 228 4.06 -6.85 8.60
CA THR A 228 3.42 -8.17 8.68
C THR A 228 1.90 -8.03 8.63
N ALA A 229 1.19 -9.15 8.52
CA ALA A 229 -0.26 -9.21 8.70
C ALA A 229 -0.70 -9.29 10.18
N LEU A 230 0.24 -9.35 11.13
CA LEU A 230 -0.08 -9.39 12.55
C LEU A 230 -0.66 -8.05 13.02
N GLY A 231 -1.80 -8.12 13.66
CA GLY A 231 -2.60 -6.96 14.05
C GLY A 231 -3.90 -6.79 13.25
N LEU A 232 -4.10 -7.56 12.17
CA LEU A 232 -5.37 -7.58 11.43
C LEU A 232 -6.50 -8.24 12.25
N LYS A 233 -6.16 -9.18 13.12
CA LYS A 233 -7.10 -9.87 13.98
C LYS A 233 -6.84 -9.52 15.44
N PRO A 234 -7.88 -9.40 16.28
CA PRO A 234 -7.73 -9.08 17.70
C PRO A 234 -6.85 -10.06 18.47
N GLU A 235 -6.85 -11.34 18.06
CA GLU A 235 -6.07 -12.42 18.67
C GLU A 235 -4.61 -12.50 18.18
N ASP A 236 -4.23 -11.71 17.18
CA ASP A 236 -2.86 -11.72 16.66
C ASP A 236 -1.86 -11.29 17.75
N PRO A 237 -0.73 -11.99 17.90
CA PRO A 237 0.30 -11.57 18.82
C PRO A 237 0.96 -10.26 18.35
N CYS A 238 1.55 -9.54 19.29
CA CYS A 238 2.39 -8.39 18.96
C CYS A 238 3.57 -8.83 18.08
N PRO A 239 3.80 -8.17 16.92
CA PRO A 239 4.82 -8.61 15.97
C PRO A 239 6.25 -8.50 16.50
N ILE A 240 6.50 -7.63 17.48
CA ILE A 240 7.81 -7.43 18.11
C ILE A 240 7.67 -6.94 19.56
N GLU A 241 8.59 -7.31 20.45
CA GLU A 241 8.59 -6.88 21.85
C GLU A 241 9.22 -5.50 22.00
N LEU A 242 8.39 -4.46 22.19
CA LEU A 242 8.83 -3.07 22.25
C LEU A 242 9.52 -2.69 23.58
N GLY A 243 9.29 -3.41 24.68
CA GLY A 243 9.83 -3.08 25.97
C GLY A 243 11.38 -3.13 26.08
N LYS A 244 12.03 -3.67 25.05
CA LYS A 244 13.50 -3.72 24.96
C LYS A 244 14.10 -2.52 24.23
N PHE A 245 13.30 -1.76 23.50
CA PHE A 245 13.78 -0.61 22.72
C PHE A 245 13.79 0.66 23.57
N ARG A 246 14.52 1.65 23.11
CA ARG A 246 14.48 3.00 23.67
C ARG A 246 13.10 3.63 23.50
N THR A 247 12.70 4.48 24.42
CA THR A 247 11.39 5.17 24.37
C THR A 247 11.30 6.26 23.30
N ASP A 248 12.43 6.70 22.74
CA ASP A 248 12.48 7.66 21.64
C ASP A 248 12.25 6.99 20.25
N CYS A 249 12.03 5.67 20.20
CA CYS A 249 11.65 4.99 18.98
C CYS A 249 10.31 5.50 18.43
N ARG A 250 10.18 5.47 17.10
CA ARG A 250 8.95 5.80 16.38
C ARG A 250 8.39 4.54 15.76
N VAL A 251 7.16 4.19 16.10
CA VAL A 251 6.54 2.92 15.71
C VAL A 251 5.47 3.17 14.65
N TYR A 252 5.63 2.58 13.50
CA TYR A 252 4.66 2.65 12.40
C TYR A 252 4.10 1.25 12.11
N ASP A 253 2.79 1.10 12.21
CA ASP A 253 2.11 -0.13 11.84
C ASP A 253 1.45 0.03 10.47
N MET A 254 1.85 -0.74 9.46
CA MET A 254 1.21 -0.66 8.13
C MET A 254 -0.24 -1.16 8.15
N VAL A 255 -0.68 -1.84 9.21
CA VAL A 255 -2.10 -2.15 9.45
C VAL A 255 -2.83 -0.86 9.83
N TYR A 256 -3.94 -0.58 9.16
CA TYR A 256 -4.79 0.58 9.43
C TYR A 256 -6.19 0.20 9.98
N ASN A 257 -6.58 -1.04 9.80
CA ASN A 257 -7.83 -1.59 10.31
C ASN A 257 -7.57 -2.95 10.99
N PRO A 258 -7.73 -3.05 12.31
CA PRO A 258 -8.23 -2.04 13.24
C PRO A 258 -7.29 -0.83 13.39
N PRO A 259 -7.82 0.36 13.76
CA PRO A 259 -6.98 1.57 13.87
C PRO A 259 -5.97 1.54 15.01
N LEU A 260 -6.20 0.70 16.02
CA LEU A 260 -5.32 0.48 17.16
C LEU A 260 -5.03 -1.02 17.29
N THR A 261 -3.82 -1.42 16.87
CA THR A 261 -3.34 -2.80 16.98
C THR A 261 -2.68 -3.06 18.35
N GLN A 262 -2.36 -4.32 18.64
CA GLN A 262 -1.59 -4.65 19.85
C GLN A 262 -0.21 -3.97 19.85
N LEU A 263 0.43 -3.85 18.68
CA LEU A 263 1.71 -3.13 18.57
C LEU A 263 1.58 -1.66 18.99
N LEU A 264 0.57 -0.96 18.46
CA LEU A 264 0.34 0.45 18.76
C LEU A 264 -0.10 0.66 20.22
N THR A 265 -0.89 -0.26 20.77
CA THR A 265 -1.25 -0.25 22.20
C THR A 265 -0.01 -0.34 23.08
N ARG A 266 0.94 -1.23 22.73
CA ARG A 266 2.22 -1.34 23.47
C ARG A 266 3.10 -0.12 23.26
N ALA A 267 3.19 0.44 22.05
CA ALA A 267 3.91 1.67 21.78
C ALA A 267 3.38 2.84 22.64
N SER A 268 2.06 2.97 22.74
CA SER A 268 1.40 3.94 23.62
C SER A 268 1.75 3.72 25.08
N HIS A 269 1.73 2.47 25.56
CA HIS A 269 2.09 2.12 26.94
C HIS A 269 3.53 2.56 27.30
N PHE A 270 4.48 2.40 26.36
CA PHE A 270 5.87 2.83 26.52
C PHE A 270 6.10 4.30 26.14
N GLN A 271 5.06 5.08 25.90
CA GLN A 271 5.13 6.50 25.52
C GLN A 271 5.96 6.76 24.24
N MET A 272 6.04 5.77 23.35
CA MET A 272 6.68 5.90 22.04
C MET A 272 5.75 6.61 21.06
N SER A 273 6.29 7.48 20.21
CA SER A 273 5.52 8.04 19.08
C SER A 273 5.09 6.92 18.14
N HIS A 274 3.79 6.89 17.79
CA HIS A 274 3.27 5.81 16.96
C HIS A 274 2.17 6.25 16.03
N ALA A 275 2.00 5.55 14.91
CA ALA A 275 0.93 5.76 13.94
C ALA A 275 0.58 4.45 13.23
N ASN A 276 -0.67 4.37 12.73
CA ASN A 276 -1.14 3.28 11.88
C ASN A 276 -0.98 3.60 10.38
N GLY A 277 -1.27 2.61 9.53
CA GLY A 277 -1.08 2.67 8.08
C GLY A 277 -2.09 3.54 7.30
N LEU A 278 -3.01 4.26 7.95
CA LEU A 278 -4.02 5.03 7.26
C LEU A 278 -3.41 6.14 6.39
N SER A 279 -2.39 6.83 6.89
CA SER A 279 -1.69 7.86 6.12
C SER A 279 -0.99 7.28 4.87
N MET A 280 -0.36 6.12 4.99
CA MET A 280 0.20 5.40 3.84
C MET A 280 -0.88 5.05 2.81
N LEU A 281 -2.02 4.52 3.27
CA LEU A 281 -3.15 4.18 2.39
C LEU A 281 -3.65 5.41 1.63
N VAL A 282 -3.79 6.55 2.29
CA VAL A 282 -4.25 7.80 1.69
C VAL A 282 -3.26 8.31 0.65
N HIS A 283 -1.97 8.38 0.99
CA HIS A 283 -0.96 8.91 0.08
C HIS A 283 -0.73 8.02 -1.15
N GLN A 284 -0.71 6.68 -0.99
CA GLN A 284 -0.60 5.78 -2.14
C GLN A 284 -1.82 5.87 -3.06
N ALA A 285 -3.03 6.06 -2.49
CA ALA A 285 -4.25 6.24 -3.26
C ALA A 285 -4.24 7.57 -4.02
N ALA A 286 -3.81 8.66 -3.38
CA ALA A 286 -3.64 9.95 -4.04
C ALA A 286 -2.66 9.83 -5.21
N ARG A 287 -1.52 9.18 -5.02
CA ARG A 287 -0.52 8.97 -6.06
C ARG A 287 -1.07 8.12 -7.22
N ALA A 288 -1.83 7.06 -6.94
CA ALA A 288 -2.49 6.26 -7.97
C ALA A 288 -3.47 7.11 -8.80
N LEU A 289 -4.30 7.93 -8.16
CA LEU A 289 -5.23 8.81 -8.85
C LEU A 289 -4.51 9.89 -9.69
N GLU A 290 -3.38 10.42 -9.23
CA GLU A 290 -2.51 11.31 -10.02
C GLU A 290 -2.01 10.63 -11.30
N LEU A 291 -1.60 9.36 -11.23
CA LEU A 291 -1.14 8.59 -12.39
C LEU A 291 -2.24 8.40 -13.45
N TRP A 292 -3.51 8.29 -13.03
CA TRP A 292 -4.63 8.09 -13.95
C TRP A 292 -5.19 9.39 -14.52
N THR A 293 -5.08 10.50 -13.78
CA THR A 293 -5.74 11.77 -14.14
C THR A 293 -4.77 12.82 -14.64
N ASP A 294 -3.46 12.64 -14.41
CA ASP A 294 -2.43 13.67 -14.60
C ASP A 294 -2.77 15.00 -13.87
N GLN A 295 -3.49 14.88 -12.76
CA GLN A 295 -3.90 15.99 -11.92
C GLN A 295 -3.34 15.86 -10.51
N ARG A 296 -3.03 16.97 -9.88
CA ARG A 296 -2.67 16.97 -8.46
C ARG A 296 -3.90 16.68 -7.59
N ILE A 297 -3.79 15.67 -6.75
CA ILE A 297 -4.90 15.16 -5.93
C ILE A 297 -4.83 15.70 -4.50
N SER A 298 -6.00 16.07 -3.99
CA SER A 298 -6.17 16.54 -2.61
C SER A 298 -6.16 15.38 -1.62
N VAL A 299 -5.08 15.23 -0.87
CA VAL A 299 -4.97 14.27 0.26
C VAL A 299 -6.07 14.57 1.30
N ALA A 300 -6.38 15.84 1.54
CA ALA A 300 -7.44 16.23 2.47
C ALA A 300 -8.84 15.74 2.01
N ALA A 301 -9.10 15.71 0.69
CA ALA A 301 -10.35 15.16 0.16
C ALA A 301 -10.45 13.66 0.44
N MET A 302 -9.36 12.92 0.23
CA MET A 302 -9.34 11.49 0.53
C MET A 302 -9.60 11.19 2.01
N TYR A 303 -8.98 11.95 2.93
CA TYR A 303 -9.26 11.80 4.36
C TYR A 303 -10.73 12.05 4.71
N ARG A 304 -11.42 12.99 4.04
CA ARG A 304 -12.87 13.19 4.25
C ARG A 304 -13.68 11.94 3.92
N GLY A 305 -13.29 11.21 2.87
CA GLY A 305 -13.97 9.99 2.46
C GLY A 305 -13.97 8.85 3.49
N VAL A 306 -13.04 8.86 4.45
CA VAL A 306 -12.92 7.81 5.49
C VAL A 306 -13.24 8.28 6.89
N LYS A 307 -13.51 9.59 7.08
CA LYS A 307 -13.92 10.17 8.38
C LYS A 307 -15.43 10.33 8.50
N SER A 308 -16.17 10.06 7.42
CA SER A 308 -17.64 10.21 7.36
C SER A 308 -18.37 8.97 7.87
#